data_9dbcf5dfe06162b0bb5fe4bea9500f7e
#
_entry.id   9dbcf5dfe06162b0bb5fe4bea9500f7e
#
_cell.length_a   1.000
_cell.length_b   1.000
_cell.length_c   1.000
_cell.angle_alpha   90.00
_cell.angle_beta   90.00
_cell.angle_gamma   90.00
#
_symmetry.space_group_name_H-M   'P 1'
#
loop_
_entity.id
_entity.type
_entity.pdbx_description
1 polymer ?
#
loop_
_entity_poly.entity_id
_entity_poly.type
_entity_poly.pdbx_seq_one_letter_code
_entity_poly.pdbx_strand_id
1 'polypeptide(L)'
;VNNRDTNVILGDEEIVLTSKNYICDIMCKNAVNIAPKAFYQVNTPCAEQLYSSACDFAEPKGKTVLDLYCGAGTIGLSMARTAKKIIGVEIVPEAIENAKQNALANGITNCEFICADAAEAARILHSRSLRPDVIMVDPPRKGCGRDACEQIAAFSAPRIVMVSCN
;
A
#
# COMPACT_ATOMS: atom_id res chain seq x y z
N VAL A 1 21.22 14.53 2.36
CA VAL A 1 21.07 14.92 0.96
C VAL A 1 21.16 16.42 0.87
N ASN A 2 22.11 16.94 0.13
CA ASN A 2 22.25 18.38 -0.11
C ASN A 2 22.04 18.62 -1.60
N ASN A 3 20.79 18.86 -1.99
CA ASN A 3 20.45 19.16 -3.37
C ASN A 3 20.14 20.67 -3.48
N ARG A 4 21.13 21.46 -3.90
CA ARG A 4 21.03 22.92 -3.95
C ARG A 4 20.26 23.44 -5.16
N ASP A 5 20.07 22.63 -6.18
CA ASP A 5 19.61 23.06 -7.50
C ASP A 5 18.22 22.54 -7.89
N THR A 6 17.61 21.71 -7.09
CA THR A 6 16.28 21.14 -7.36
C THR A 6 15.42 21.00 -6.08
N ASN A 7 14.10 20.95 -6.24
CA ASN A 7 13.17 20.65 -5.15
C ASN A 7 13.10 19.14 -4.80
N VAL A 8 13.96 18.32 -5.41
CA VAL A 8 14.04 16.88 -5.12
C VAL A 8 14.77 16.69 -3.80
N ILE A 9 14.08 16.08 -2.83
CA ILE A 9 14.59 15.88 -1.47
C ILE A 9 15.59 14.71 -1.43
N LEU A 10 15.37 13.66 -2.23
CA LEU A 10 16.21 12.46 -2.29
C LEU A 10 17.07 12.47 -3.56
N GLY A 11 18.33 12.12 -3.41
CA GLY A 11 19.24 11.93 -4.54
C GLY A 11 19.14 10.52 -5.15
N ASP A 12 19.87 10.31 -6.24
CA ASP A 12 19.92 9.01 -6.94
C ASP A 12 20.82 8.00 -6.22
N GLU A 13 21.79 8.49 -5.42
CA GLU A 13 22.73 7.65 -4.68
C GLU A 13 22.31 7.53 -3.21
N GLU A 14 22.37 6.29 -2.69
CA GLU A 14 22.15 5.98 -1.29
C GLU A 14 23.45 5.50 -0.64
N ILE A 15 23.88 6.19 0.41
CA ILE A 15 25.04 5.79 1.22
C ILE A 15 24.54 5.28 2.56
N VAL A 16 24.66 3.97 2.78
CA VAL A 16 24.28 3.34 4.03
C VAL A 16 25.40 3.54 5.06
N LEU A 17 25.11 4.30 6.11
CA LEU A 17 26.08 4.61 7.19
C LEU A 17 26.01 3.61 8.36
N THR A 18 25.00 2.75 8.37
CA THR A 18 24.73 1.75 9.43
C THR A 18 24.67 0.37 8.82
N SER A 19 24.48 -0.67 9.63
CA SER A 19 24.29 -2.04 9.14
C SER A 19 22.96 -2.27 8.42
N LYS A 20 22.04 -1.29 8.47
CA LYS A 20 20.69 -1.39 7.88
C LYS A 20 20.40 -0.13 7.08
N ASN A 21 19.74 -0.29 5.94
CA ASN A 21 19.23 0.79 5.09
C ASN A 21 17.74 1.08 5.31
N TYR A 22 17.19 0.69 6.44
CA TYR A 22 15.80 0.92 6.83
C TYR A 22 15.70 1.24 8.31
N ILE A 23 14.63 1.91 8.69
CA ILE A 23 14.20 2.01 10.08
C ILE A 23 13.03 1.08 10.32
N CYS A 24 12.85 0.60 11.55
CA CYS A 24 11.77 -0.30 11.91
C CYS A 24 10.84 0.41 12.89
N ASP A 25 9.54 0.33 12.61
CA ASP A 25 8.48 0.78 13.52
C ASP A 25 7.42 -0.31 13.65
N ILE A 26 6.48 -0.14 14.57
CA ILE A 26 5.33 -1.04 14.73
C ILE A 26 4.07 -0.27 14.35
N MET A 27 3.34 -0.80 13.36
CA MET A 27 2.08 -0.24 12.89
C MET A 27 1.00 -1.34 12.90
N CYS A 28 -0.11 -1.12 13.61
CA CYS A 28 -1.20 -2.09 13.71
C CYS A 28 -0.72 -3.51 14.09
N LYS A 29 0.20 -3.61 15.06
CA LYS A 29 0.84 -4.86 15.54
C LYS A 29 1.72 -5.57 14.51
N ASN A 30 2.04 -4.95 13.38
CA ASN A 30 2.99 -5.45 12.41
C ASN A 30 4.31 -4.68 12.53
N ALA A 31 5.44 -5.39 12.49
CA ALA A 31 6.73 -4.77 12.30
C ALA A 31 6.84 -4.25 10.86
N VAL A 32 7.11 -2.96 10.71
CA VAL A 32 7.23 -2.31 9.41
C VAL A 32 8.65 -1.79 9.24
N ASN A 33 9.35 -2.34 8.29
CA ASN A 33 10.62 -1.81 7.84
C ASN A 33 10.32 -0.71 6.81
N ILE A 34 10.92 0.45 6.99
CA ILE A 34 10.66 1.66 6.21
C ILE A 34 11.94 1.98 5.46
N ALA A 35 11.94 1.72 4.16
CA ALA A 35 13.05 2.08 3.29
C ALA A 35 13.09 3.60 3.03
N PRO A 36 14.25 4.19 2.66
CA PRO A 36 14.42 5.65 2.50
C PRO A 36 13.46 6.29 1.50
N LYS A 37 13.06 5.56 0.46
CA LYS A 37 12.14 6.03 -0.58
C LYS A 37 10.69 5.63 -0.36
N ALA A 38 10.39 4.82 0.68
CA ALA A 38 9.02 4.42 1.01
C ALA A 38 8.30 5.55 1.75
N PHE A 39 7.07 5.83 1.33
CA PHE A 39 6.20 6.69 2.11
C PHE A 39 5.76 5.97 3.39
N TYR A 40 5.77 6.69 4.50
CA TYR A 40 5.30 6.20 5.79
C TYR A 40 4.59 7.31 6.57
N GLN A 41 3.50 6.95 7.24
CA GLN A 41 2.73 7.85 8.09
C GLN A 41 3.48 8.09 9.41
N VAL A 42 4.15 9.23 9.54
CA VAL A 42 5.04 9.55 10.69
C VAL A 42 4.29 9.72 12.01
N ASN A 43 3.00 10.01 12.00
CA ASN A 43 2.15 10.03 13.19
C ASN A 43 1.51 8.65 13.37
N THR A 44 2.28 7.69 13.86
CA THR A 44 1.86 6.30 14.03
C THR A 44 0.54 6.15 14.81
N PRO A 45 0.31 6.83 15.97
CA PRO A 45 -0.98 6.69 16.67
C PRO A 45 -2.20 7.14 15.84
N CYS A 46 -2.08 8.26 15.10
CA CYS A 46 -3.17 8.70 14.22
C CYS A 46 -3.36 7.75 13.03
N ALA A 47 -2.26 7.25 12.47
CA ALA A 47 -2.32 6.30 11.36
C ALA A 47 -2.98 4.98 11.78
N GLU A 48 -2.70 4.47 12.98
CA GLU A 48 -3.34 3.28 13.51
C GLU A 48 -4.86 3.46 13.69
N GLN A 49 -5.31 4.63 14.16
CA GLN A 49 -6.74 4.94 14.25
C GLN A 49 -7.39 5.00 12.88
N LEU A 50 -6.72 5.65 11.91
CA LEU A 50 -7.19 5.73 10.53
C LEU A 50 -7.30 4.34 9.90
N TYR A 51 -6.28 3.49 10.06
CA TYR A 51 -6.26 2.14 9.50
C TYR A 51 -7.26 1.22 10.21
N SER A 52 -7.48 1.39 11.52
CA SER A 52 -8.55 0.69 12.23
C SER A 52 -9.93 1.05 11.66
N SER A 53 -10.20 2.34 11.46
CA SER A 53 -11.46 2.80 10.86
C SER A 53 -11.62 2.29 9.43
N ALA A 54 -10.55 2.34 8.63
CA ALA A 54 -10.56 1.80 7.26
C ALA A 54 -10.82 0.28 7.26
N CYS A 55 -10.25 -0.46 8.21
CA CYS A 55 -10.50 -1.89 8.40
C CYS A 55 -11.97 -2.16 8.77
N ASP A 56 -12.54 -1.37 9.68
CA ASP A 56 -13.96 -1.50 10.08
C ASP A 56 -14.89 -1.27 8.88
N PHE A 57 -14.62 -0.27 8.05
CA PHE A 57 -15.37 -0.02 6.82
C PHE A 57 -15.16 -1.11 5.77
N ALA A 58 -13.96 -1.67 5.66
CA ALA A 58 -13.63 -2.72 4.71
C ALA A 58 -14.29 -4.04 5.05
N GLU A 59 -14.46 -4.36 6.36
CA GLU A 59 -14.94 -5.68 6.83
C GLU A 59 -14.20 -6.83 6.12
N PRO A 60 -12.85 -6.92 6.25
CA PRO A 60 -12.02 -7.76 5.37
C PRO A 60 -12.14 -9.26 5.65
N LYS A 61 -12.84 -9.68 6.71
CA LYS A 61 -12.90 -11.07 7.15
C LYS A 61 -13.37 -12.02 6.03
N GLY A 62 -12.47 -12.91 5.62
CA GLY A 62 -12.71 -13.90 4.58
C GLY A 62 -12.82 -13.35 3.16
N LYS A 63 -12.52 -12.06 2.97
CA LYS A 63 -12.64 -11.35 1.69
C LYS A 63 -11.29 -11.19 0.97
N THR A 64 -11.35 -11.03 -0.35
CA THR A 64 -10.23 -10.59 -1.18
C THR A 64 -10.23 -9.06 -1.22
N VAL A 65 -9.17 -8.45 -0.71
CA VAL A 65 -8.99 -6.99 -0.66
C VAL A 65 -7.94 -6.58 -1.70
N LEU A 66 -8.29 -5.64 -2.55
CA LEU A 66 -7.38 -4.96 -3.46
C LEU A 66 -6.99 -3.63 -2.83
N ASP A 67 -5.70 -3.46 -2.52
CA ASP A 67 -5.13 -2.28 -1.88
C ASP A 67 -4.33 -1.48 -2.92
N LEU A 68 -4.94 -0.43 -3.46
CA LEU A 68 -4.36 0.44 -4.48
C LEU A 68 -3.58 1.59 -3.81
N TYR A 69 -2.41 1.89 -4.36
CA TYR A 69 -1.43 2.83 -3.79
C TYR A 69 -0.88 2.32 -2.46
N CYS A 70 -0.59 1.02 -2.38
CA CYS A 70 -0.33 0.35 -1.10
C CYS A 70 0.98 0.76 -0.41
N GLY A 71 1.90 1.46 -1.11
CA GLY A 71 3.20 1.85 -0.56
C GLY A 71 3.97 0.65 0.01
N ALA A 72 4.43 0.75 1.25
CA ALA A 72 5.08 -0.33 1.99
C ALA A 72 4.10 -1.42 2.49
N GLY A 73 2.86 -1.39 2.05
CA GLY A 73 1.82 -2.38 2.35
C GLY A 73 1.12 -2.22 3.69
N THR A 74 1.28 -1.10 4.39
CA THR A 74 0.85 -0.94 5.79
C THR A 74 -0.65 -1.12 6.00
N ILE A 75 -1.50 -0.58 5.11
CA ILE A 75 -2.97 -0.73 5.19
C ILE A 75 -3.35 -2.18 4.93
N GLY A 76 -2.92 -2.76 3.81
CA GLY A 76 -3.23 -4.16 3.46
C GLY A 76 -2.75 -5.15 4.54
N LEU A 77 -1.54 -4.97 5.07
CA LEU A 77 -0.99 -5.84 6.11
C LEU A 77 -1.79 -5.75 7.43
N SER A 78 -2.39 -4.60 7.75
CA SER A 78 -3.25 -4.46 8.94
C SER A 78 -4.49 -5.35 8.86
N MET A 79 -4.97 -5.65 7.65
CA MET A 79 -6.16 -6.49 7.37
C MET A 79 -5.81 -7.95 7.11
N ALA A 80 -4.55 -8.27 6.79
CA ALA A 80 -4.15 -9.55 6.24
C ALA A 80 -4.49 -10.75 7.13
N ARG A 81 -4.44 -10.59 8.47
CA ARG A 81 -4.74 -11.67 9.42
C ARG A 81 -6.20 -12.14 9.38
N THR A 82 -7.11 -11.33 8.89
CA THR A 82 -8.54 -11.63 8.80
C THR A 82 -9.02 -11.81 7.36
N ALA A 83 -8.36 -11.17 6.42
CA ALA A 83 -8.68 -11.27 5.00
C ALA A 83 -8.36 -12.66 4.44
N LYS A 84 -9.09 -13.07 3.41
CA LYS A 84 -8.76 -14.25 2.61
C LYS A 84 -7.49 -14.02 1.80
N LYS A 85 -7.38 -12.87 1.17
CA LYS A 85 -6.25 -12.46 0.34
C LYS A 85 -6.13 -10.93 0.30
N ILE A 86 -4.90 -10.44 0.32
CA ILE A 86 -4.57 -9.04 0.04
C ILE A 86 -3.82 -8.98 -1.28
N ILE A 87 -4.19 -8.03 -2.14
CA ILE A 87 -3.47 -7.72 -3.37
C ILE A 87 -3.08 -6.26 -3.31
N GLY A 88 -1.80 -5.99 -3.03
CA GLY A 88 -1.25 -4.63 -2.97
C GLY A 88 -0.74 -4.20 -4.35
N VAL A 89 -1.03 -2.98 -4.73
CA VAL A 89 -0.59 -2.36 -5.98
C VAL A 89 0.10 -1.04 -5.69
N GLU A 90 1.29 -0.90 -6.21
CA GLU A 90 2.11 0.31 -6.06
C GLU A 90 2.99 0.48 -7.31
N ILE A 91 3.20 1.71 -7.72
CA ILE A 91 4.00 2.02 -8.91
C ILE A 91 5.51 2.03 -8.62
N VAL A 92 5.90 2.27 -7.37
CA VAL A 92 7.31 2.38 -6.94
C VAL A 92 7.86 0.99 -6.64
N PRO A 93 8.85 0.48 -7.43
CA PRO A 93 9.38 -0.88 -7.25
C PRO A 93 9.99 -1.11 -5.86
N GLU A 94 10.69 -0.11 -5.31
CA GLU A 94 11.31 -0.21 -3.98
C GLU A 94 10.25 -0.32 -2.87
N ALA A 95 9.10 0.33 -3.02
CA ALA A 95 7.99 0.21 -2.08
C ALA A 95 7.33 -1.18 -2.15
N ILE A 96 7.19 -1.75 -3.34
CA ILE A 96 6.71 -3.14 -3.52
C ILE A 96 7.66 -4.14 -2.86
N GLU A 97 8.97 -3.98 -3.05
CA GLU A 97 9.93 -4.87 -2.39
C GLU A 97 9.88 -4.73 -0.87
N ASN A 98 9.72 -3.50 -0.38
CA ASN A 98 9.54 -3.22 1.04
C ASN A 98 8.24 -3.87 1.59
N ALA A 99 7.13 -3.80 0.84
CA ALA A 99 5.87 -4.43 1.22
C ALA A 99 5.99 -5.96 1.32
N LYS A 100 6.71 -6.60 0.40
CA LYS A 100 7.00 -8.05 0.44
C LYS A 100 7.82 -8.43 1.66
N GLN A 101 8.88 -7.65 1.96
CA GLN A 101 9.72 -7.87 3.14
C GLN A 101 8.92 -7.69 4.43
N ASN A 102 8.03 -6.69 4.49
CA ASN A 102 7.15 -6.47 5.62
C ASN A 102 6.16 -7.62 5.81
N ALA A 103 5.56 -8.15 4.74
CA ALA A 103 4.71 -9.32 4.81
C ALA A 103 5.47 -10.53 5.38
N LEU A 104 6.67 -10.80 4.84
CA LEU A 104 7.53 -11.91 5.28
C LEU A 104 7.93 -11.76 6.76
N ALA A 105 8.37 -10.57 7.18
CA ALA A 105 8.80 -10.30 8.56
C ALA A 105 7.68 -10.53 9.59
N ASN A 106 6.41 -10.40 9.15
CA ASN A 106 5.23 -10.62 9.99
C ASN A 106 4.59 -12.01 9.83
N GLY A 107 5.20 -12.91 9.05
CA GLY A 107 4.67 -14.24 8.77
C GLY A 107 3.35 -14.22 7.99
N ILE A 108 3.10 -13.16 7.21
CA ILE A 108 1.89 -12.99 6.41
C ILE A 108 2.14 -13.60 5.03
N THR A 109 1.35 -14.63 4.67
CA THR A 109 1.56 -15.42 3.44
C THR A 109 0.44 -15.25 2.41
N ASN A 110 -0.63 -14.56 2.76
CA ASN A 110 -1.80 -14.34 1.91
C ASN A 110 -1.80 -13.00 1.17
N CYS A 111 -0.62 -12.39 1.03
CA CYS A 111 -0.42 -11.15 0.28
C CYS A 111 0.24 -11.41 -1.07
N GLU A 112 -0.24 -10.73 -2.10
CA GLU A 112 0.37 -10.61 -3.42
C GLU A 112 0.65 -9.14 -3.69
N PHE A 113 1.82 -8.78 -4.24
CA PHE A 113 2.16 -7.41 -4.55
C PHE A 113 2.51 -7.26 -6.03
N ILE A 114 1.92 -6.25 -6.68
CA ILE A 114 2.05 -5.95 -8.11
C ILE A 114 2.65 -4.55 -8.26
N CYS A 115 3.79 -4.48 -8.97
CA CYS A 115 4.40 -3.21 -9.33
C CYS A 115 3.80 -2.71 -10.64
N ALA A 116 2.84 -1.80 -10.55
CA ALA A 116 2.16 -1.18 -11.69
C ALA A 116 1.42 0.08 -11.21
N ASP A 117 1.04 0.95 -12.14
CA ASP A 117 0.04 1.96 -11.80
C ASP A 117 -1.36 1.32 -11.59
N ALA A 118 -2.27 2.08 -10.95
CA ALA A 118 -3.57 1.56 -10.57
C ALA A 118 -4.42 1.12 -11.79
N ALA A 119 -4.31 1.82 -12.92
CA ALA A 119 -5.07 1.49 -14.12
C ALA A 119 -4.51 0.23 -14.81
N GLU A 120 -3.19 0.13 -14.91
CA GLU A 120 -2.52 -1.05 -15.47
C GLU A 120 -2.77 -2.29 -14.61
N ALA A 121 -2.61 -2.17 -13.29
CA ALA A 121 -2.88 -3.26 -12.37
C ALA A 121 -4.34 -3.74 -12.47
N ALA A 122 -5.29 -2.81 -12.58
CA ALA A 122 -6.69 -3.17 -12.77
C ALA A 122 -6.89 -3.97 -14.06
N ARG A 123 -6.28 -3.57 -15.18
CA ARG A 123 -6.32 -4.33 -16.45
C ARG A 123 -5.72 -5.74 -16.30
N ILE A 124 -4.56 -5.86 -15.61
CA ILE A 124 -3.93 -7.15 -15.32
C ILE A 124 -4.87 -8.04 -14.49
N LEU A 125 -5.47 -7.50 -13.46
CA LEU A 125 -6.36 -8.26 -12.57
C LEU A 125 -7.67 -8.65 -13.27
N HIS A 126 -8.23 -7.78 -14.12
CA HIS A 126 -9.37 -8.12 -14.97
C HIS A 126 -9.05 -9.29 -15.92
N SER A 127 -7.86 -9.29 -16.55
CA SER A 127 -7.44 -10.39 -17.43
C SER A 127 -7.31 -11.72 -16.70
N ARG A 128 -7.03 -11.68 -15.40
CA ARG A 128 -7.00 -12.86 -14.52
C ARG A 128 -8.39 -13.25 -13.98
N SER A 129 -9.46 -12.57 -14.41
CA SER A 129 -10.82 -12.75 -13.91
C SER A 129 -10.93 -12.56 -12.39
N LEU A 130 -10.04 -11.77 -11.81
CA LEU A 130 -10.06 -11.49 -10.39
C LEU A 130 -11.17 -10.50 -10.07
N ARG A 131 -11.97 -10.81 -9.05
CA ARG A 131 -13.02 -9.94 -8.53
C ARG A 131 -12.75 -9.69 -7.05
N PRO A 132 -12.24 -8.50 -6.69
CA PRO A 132 -12.06 -8.14 -5.29
C PRO A 132 -13.43 -7.94 -4.63
N ASP A 133 -13.55 -8.37 -3.38
CA ASP A 133 -14.74 -8.10 -2.55
C ASP A 133 -14.69 -6.67 -1.99
N VAL A 134 -13.46 -6.14 -1.79
CA VAL A 134 -13.21 -4.80 -1.28
C VAL A 134 -12.07 -4.18 -2.06
N ILE A 135 -12.20 -2.91 -2.39
CA ILE A 135 -11.11 -2.09 -2.92
C ILE A 135 -10.77 -1.00 -1.89
N MET A 136 -9.54 -1.02 -1.42
CA MET A 136 -8.94 0.08 -0.65
C MET A 136 -8.24 1.03 -1.59
N VAL A 137 -8.38 2.33 -1.36
CA VAL A 137 -7.77 3.36 -2.20
C VAL A 137 -7.20 4.46 -1.30
N ASP A 138 -5.87 4.57 -1.24
CA ASP A 138 -5.17 5.66 -0.53
C ASP A 138 -4.33 6.49 -1.52
N PRO A 139 -4.96 7.30 -2.37
CA PRO A 139 -4.29 7.97 -3.47
C PRO A 139 -3.46 9.16 -2.95
N PRO A 140 -2.48 9.64 -3.75
CA PRO A 140 -1.79 10.89 -3.45
C PRO A 140 -2.77 12.08 -3.44
N ARG A 141 -2.33 13.23 -2.89
CA ARG A 141 -3.16 14.45 -2.73
C ARG A 141 -3.89 14.92 -4.00
N LYS A 142 -3.36 14.62 -5.19
CA LYS A 142 -4.03 14.91 -6.47
C LYS A 142 -5.21 13.99 -6.79
N GLY A 143 -5.47 13.00 -5.95
CA GLY A 143 -6.52 12.00 -6.15
C GLY A 143 -6.15 10.93 -7.19
N CYS A 144 -7.13 10.10 -7.54
CA CYS A 144 -7.04 9.11 -8.61
C CYS A 144 -7.18 9.79 -9.98
N GLY A 145 -6.38 9.36 -10.95
CA GLY A 145 -6.61 9.73 -12.34
C GLY A 145 -7.92 9.14 -12.88
N ARG A 146 -8.49 9.78 -13.91
CA ARG A 146 -9.76 9.34 -14.52
C ARG A 146 -9.72 7.89 -14.98
N ASP A 147 -8.65 7.48 -15.68
CA ASP A 147 -8.48 6.09 -16.15
C ASP A 147 -8.48 5.10 -14.97
N ALA A 148 -7.77 5.41 -13.86
CA ALA A 148 -7.81 4.59 -12.67
C ALA A 148 -9.23 4.45 -12.08
N CYS A 149 -9.98 5.57 -12.02
CA CYS A 149 -11.38 5.53 -11.54
C CYS A 149 -12.27 4.65 -12.43
N GLU A 150 -12.14 4.75 -13.75
CA GLU A 150 -12.89 3.95 -14.72
C GLU A 150 -12.57 2.45 -14.55
N GLN A 151 -11.29 2.10 -14.40
CA GLN A 151 -10.86 0.72 -14.19
C GLN A 151 -11.30 0.17 -12.82
N ILE A 152 -11.25 0.99 -11.76
CA ILE A 152 -11.73 0.62 -10.42
C ILE A 152 -13.24 0.34 -10.47
N ALA A 153 -14.01 1.21 -11.13
CA ALA A 153 -15.46 1.03 -11.29
C ALA A 153 -15.81 -0.25 -12.06
N ALA A 154 -15.00 -0.63 -13.04
CA ALA A 154 -15.22 -1.84 -13.84
C ALA A 154 -15.11 -3.13 -13.02
N PHE A 155 -14.44 -3.15 -11.87
CA PHE A 155 -14.46 -4.31 -10.97
C PHE A 155 -15.83 -4.59 -10.38
N SER A 156 -16.70 -3.57 -10.31
CA SER A 156 -18.02 -3.68 -9.67
C SER A 156 -17.91 -4.28 -8.26
N ALA A 157 -16.85 -3.96 -7.54
CA ALA A 157 -16.63 -4.46 -6.19
C ALA A 157 -17.78 -4.02 -5.26
N PRO A 158 -18.29 -4.90 -4.41
CA PRO A 158 -19.37 -4.56 -3.48
C PRO A 158 -19.05 -3.41 -2.54
N ARG A 159 -17.75 -3.16 -2.32
CA ARG A 159 -17.28 -2.14 -1.38
C ARG A 159 -16.01 -1.46 -1.86
N ILE A 160 -15.99 -0.14 -1.76
CA ILE A 160 -14.80 0.68 -1.97
C ILE A 160 -14.62 1.53 -0.71
N VAL A 161 -13.43 1.49 -0.14
CA VAL A 161 -13.03 2.32 1.01
C VAL A 161 -11.92 3.25 0.56
N MET A 162 -12.15 4.54 0.68
CA MET A 162 -11.18 5.55 0.29
C MET A 162 -10.63 6.24 1.53
N VAL A 163 -9.31 6.29 1.63
CA VAL A 163 -8.58 7.11 2.59
C VAL A 163 -8.16 8.39 1.89
N SER A 164 -8.47 9.55 2.46
CA SER A 164 -8.12 10.84 1.87
C SER A 164 -7.81 11.87 2.95
N CYS A 165 -6.85 12.74 2.67
CA CYS A 165 -6.51 13.87 3.54
C CYS A 165 -7.36 15.13 3.26
N ASN A 166 -8.26 15.11 2.28
CA ASN A 166 -9.14 16.20 1.90
C ASN A 166 -10.61 15.83 2.09
#